data_3a5dc8e626cd89ede18da12c78acbd30
#
_entry.id   3a5dc8e626cd89ede18da12c78acbd30
#
_cell.length_a   1.000
_cell.length_b   1.000
_cell.length_c   1.000
_cell.angle_alpha   90.00
_cell.angle_beta   90.00
_cell.angle_gamma   90.00
#
_symmetry.space_group_name_H-M   'P 1'
#
loop_
_entity.id
_entity.type
_entity.pdbx_description
1 polymer ?
#
loop_
_entity_poly.entity_id
_entity_poly.type
_entity_poly.pdbx_seq_one_letter_code
_entity_poly.pdbx_strand_id
1 'polypeptide(L)'
;MSQNIRNIAIIAHVDHGKTTLVDAMLRQSGIFRANEALVERVMDSNDLERERGITILAKNTALFFHDTKINIVDTPGHSDFGGEVERALRMVDGVLLLVDASEGPLPQTRYVLQKALAAKLPPIIVLNKIDRVDARAKEVLDEIYDLFIDLDATEDQLDFPVVYTNARDGVAHRKIGDDSKDLLPLFETIVKSIPSPPGDPNGILQIQVMNLDYSEFLGRIAIGRVFNGTLKRGEDVGIYRLDGKLTSTRITKLYTFRGLERDEADSVAAGDLVAIAGVEGIQIGESITDLVSPAPLEPLLIDEPTLAMIFTVNSSPLSGKDGSYLTSRDLRDRLQKELLTNVSIRVEDTETPESFRVLGRGELQLAILIETMRREGFELMVGKPEIVVRNENGKKLEPLERLVIDVPENFIGIIMETLGSRRGEMLKMSNHGSGRVRMDFKIPSRGLIGLRSQLLTDTRGTALIHSIFEGWTDYAGEMALRPTGALVADRSGPSTAFALWNIQERGELFIGPAIDVYEGMIVGENSREQDMDVNVTKEKKQTNMRSSSADEAIRLIPHRELSLEQAIEFIADDEFVEVTPKSIRLRKKVLQANRRPRRWQEIRASQTS
;
A
#
# COMPACT_ATOMS: atom_id res chain seq x y z
N MET A 1 -37.82 15.22 4.72
CA MET A 1 -37.44 15.43 3.30
C MET A 1 -36.30 14.48 3.03
N SER A 2 -36.36 13.65 2.01
CA SER A 2 -35.21 12.81 1.64
C SER A 2 -34.08 13.72 1.20
N GLN A 3 -32.95 13.65 1.86
CA GLN A 3 -31.76 14.42 1.52
C GLN A 3 -31.28 13.94 0.16
N ASN A 4 -31.02 14.85 -0.79
CA ASN A 4 -30.45 14.46 -2.07
C ASN A 4 -28.97 14.12 -1.85
N ILE A 5 -28.58 12.87 -2.13
CA ILE A 5 -27.23 12.35 -1.84
C ILE A 5 -26.56 11.92 -3.12
N ARG A 6 -25.24 12.11 -3.22
CA ARG A 6 -24.35 11.51 -4.22
C ARG A 6 -23.16 10.92 -3.52
N ASN A 7 -22.88 9.65 -3.77
CA ASN A 7 -21.71 8.97 -3.23
C ASN A 7 -20.70 8.75 -4.35
N ILE A 8 -19.51 9.31 -4.22
CA ILE A 8 -18.45 9.23 -5.24
C ILE A 8 -17.15 8.72 -4.66
N ALA A 9 -16.40 7.94 -5.44
CA ALA A 9 -15.01 7.63 -5.15
C ALA A 9 -14.10 8.42 -6.08
N ILE A 10 -12.95 8.86 -5.60
CA ILE A 10 -11.94 9.54 -6.42
C ILE A 10 -10.81 8.58 -6.71
N ILE A 11 -10.63 8.25 -7.97
CA ILE A 11 -9.57 7.42 -8.52
C ILE A 11 -8.53 8.33 -9.14
N ALA A 12 -7.28 8.25 -8.67
CA ALA A 12 -6.18 9.04 -9.20
C ALA A 12 -4.85 8.30 -9.04
N HIS A 13 -3.92 8.59 -9.94
CA HIS A 13 -2.52 8.24 -9.69
C HIS A 13 -1.91 9.18 -8.65
N VAL A 14 -0.79 8.76 -8.06
CA VAL A 14 0.04 9.60 -7.21
C VAL A 14 0.42 10.87 -7.99
N ASP A 15 0.41 12.01 -7.33
CA ASP A 15 0.73 13.34 -7.89
C ASP A 15 -0.22 13.87 -8.99
N HIS A 16 -1.29 13.18 -9.39
CA HIS A 16 -2.29 13.73 -10.32
C HIS A 16 -3.15 14.85 -9.70
N GLY A 17 -3.00 15.12 -8.39
CA GLY A 17 -3.63 16.23 -7.69
C GLY A 17 -4.94 15.89 -6.98
N LYS A 18 -5.14 14.61 -6.59
CA LYS A 18 -6.33 14.16 -5.85
C LYS A 18 -6.58 14.98 -4.59
N THR A 19 -5.61 15.05 -3.70
CA THR A 19 -5.71 15.79 -2.43
C THR A 19 -5.97 17.28 -2.68
N THR A 20 -5.28 17.88 -3.66
CA THR A 20 -5.48 19.28 -4.04
C THR A 20 -6.89 19.56 -4.55
N LEU A 21 -7.45 18.63 -5.35
CA LEU A 21 -8.83 18.76 -5.86
C LEU A 21 -9.85 18.67 -4.72
N VAL A 22 -9.69 17.69 -3.81
CA VAL A 22 -10.61 17.53 -2.67
C VAL A 22 -10.52 18.73 -1.74
N ASP A 23 -9.33 19.24 -1.45
CA ASP A 23 -9.14 20.45 -0.65
C ASP A 23 -9.84 21.66 -1.30
N ALA A 24 -9.72 21.83 -2.63
CA ALA A 24 -10.40 22.90 -3.35
C ALA A 24 -11.95 22.73 -3.30
N MET A 25 -12.44 21.49 -3.46
CA MET A 25 -13.88 21.20 -3.34
C MET A 25 -14.41 21.52 -1.93
N LEU A 26 -13.69 21.13 -0.89
CA LEU A 26 -14.05 21.41 0.50
C LEU A 26 -14.07 22.92 0.80
N ARG A 27 -13.09 23.68 0.30
CA ARG A 27 -13.04 25.15 0.45
C ARG A 27 -14.24 25.82 -0.19
N GLN A 28 -14.63 25.40 -1.38
CA GLN A 28 -15.72 26.01 -2.13
C GLN A 28 -17.11 25.56 -1.70
N SER A 29 -17.21 24.44 -0.96
CA SER A 29 -18.47 23.98 -0.38
C SER A 29 -18.98 24.82 0.82
N GLY A 30 -18.17 25.78 1.32
CA GLY A 30 -18.55 26.66 2.42
C GLY A 30 -18.57 25.99 3.79
N ILE A 31 -18.02 24.79 3.94
CA ILE A 31 -17.93 24.05 5.22
C ILE A 31 -16.98 24.74 6.17
N PHE A 32 -15.90 25.32 5.65
CA PHE A 32 -14.90 26.03 6.46
C PHE A 32 -15.20 27.50 6.58
N ARG A 33 -14.95 28.07 7.75
CA ARG A 33 -15.06 29.52 7.97
C ARG A 33 -13.92 30.25 7.23
N ALA A 34 -14.20 31.42 6.70
CA ALA A 34 -13.26 32.20 5.89
C ALA A 34 -11.87 32.49 6.55
N ASN A 35 -11.74 32.29 7.85
CA ASN A 35 -10.51 32.53 8.63
C ASN A 35 -9.89 31.25 9.22
N GLU A 36 -10.39 30.06 8.90
CA GLU A 36 -9.78 28.79 9.29
C GLU A 36 -8.58 28.51 8.39
N ALA A 37 -7.38 28.53 8.99
CA ALA A 37 -6.17 28.13 8.29
C ALA A 37 -6.22 26.62 8.04
N LEU A 38 -6.63 26.22 6.84
CA LEU A 38 -6.56 24.83 6.42
C LEU A 38 -5.08 24.42 6.32
N VAL A 39 -4.73 23.39 7.06
CA VAL A 39 -3.46 22.69 6.85
C VAL A 39 -3.52 22.13 5.42
N GLU A 40 -2.52 22.43 4.60
CA GLU A 40 -2.44 21.85 3.25
C GLU A 40 -2.43 20.33 3.34
N ARG A 41 -3.10 19.64 2.40
CA ARG A 41 -3.28 18.19 2.35
C ARG A 41 -4.11 17.62 3.51
N VAL A 42 -5.28 18.17 3.68
CA VAL A 42 -6.22 17.82 4.75
C VAL A 42 -6.62 16.33 4.75
N MET A 43 -6.65 15.68 3.58
CA MET A 43 -6.95 14.25 3.47
C MET A 43 -5.77 13.35 3.83
N ASP A 44 -4.52 13.80 3.68
CA ASP A 44 -3.33 13.02 4.02
C ASP A 44 -2.96 13.25 5.49
N SER A 45 -3.75 12.70 6.42
CA SER A 45 -3.56 12.91 7.86
C SER A 45 -2.40 12.08 8.44
N ASN A 46 -1.93 11.05 7.74
CA ASN A 46 -0.82 10.20 8.15
C ASN A 46 0.50 10.73 7.58
N ASP A 47 1.52 10.90 8.42
CA ASP A 47 2.85 11.36 7.99
C ASP A 47 3.46 10.46 6.91
N LEU A 48 3.21 9.14 6.96
CA LEU A 48 3.64 8.18 5.95
C LEU A 48 2.96 8.40 4.59
N GLU A 49 1.67 8.77 4.57
CA GLU A 49 0.97 9.12 3.34
C GLU A 49 1.58 10.36 2.70
N ARG A 50 1.91 11.39 3.52
CA ARG A 50 2.54 12.64 3.05
C ARG A 50 3.95 12.42 2.52
N GLU A 51 4.75 11.61 3.21
CA GLU A 51 6.14 11.33 2.82
C GLU A 51 6.22 10.50 1.55
N ARG A 52 5.31 9.53 1.40
CA ARG A 52 5.29 8.61 0.26
C ARG A 52 4.43 9.10 -0.90
N GLY A 53 3.61 10.12 -0.68
CA GLY A 53 2.68 10.63 -1.67
C GLY A 53 1.55 9.67 -2.05
N ILE A 54 1.26 8.64 -1.24
CA ILE A 54 0.24 7.61 -1.53
C ILE A 54 -0.85 7.62 -0.46
N THR A 55 -2.09 7.38 -0.86
CA THR A 55 -3.17 7.08 0.08
C THR A 55 -3.04 5.62 0.55
N ILE A 56 -2.98 5.42 1.85
CA ILE A 56 -2.86 4.10 2.49
C ILE A 56 -4.23 3.62 2.95
N LEU A 57 -5.00 4.49 3.62
CA LEU A 57 -6.31 4.17 4.16
C LEU A 57 -7.41 4.93 3.44
N ALA A 58 -8.50 4.23 3.10
CA ALA A 58 -9.70 4.88 2.58
C ALA A 58 -10.31 5.82 3.63
N LYS A 59 -10.54 7.06 3.26
CA LYS A 59 -11.14 8.08 4.11
C LYS A 59 -12.46 8.54 3.54
N ASN A 60 -13.38 8.89 4.44
CA ASN A 60 -14.69 9.40 4.07
C ASN A 60 -14.78 10.89 4.42
N THR A 61 -15.22 11.69 3.47
CA THR A 61 -15.56 13.09 3.69
C THR A 61 -16.90 13.40 3.03
N ALA A 62 -17.55 14.46 3.47
CA ALA A 62 -18.80 14.89 2.86
C ALA A 62 -18.83 16.39 2.71
N LEU A 63 -19.35 16.87 1.59
CA LEU A 63 -19.57 18.28 1.33
C LEU A 63 -21.02 18.53 0.88
N PHE A 64 -21.43 19.78 0.91
CA PHE A 64 -22.76 20.19 0.48
C PHE A 64 -22.66 21.11 -0.73
N PHE A 65 -23.42 20.78 -1.75
CA PHE A 65 -23.61 21.63 -2.91
C PHE A 65 -25.11 21.90 -3.10
N HIS A 66 -25.53 23.12 -2.80
CA HIS A 66 -26.95 23.47 -2.63
C HIS A 66 -27.63 22.49 -1.64
N ASP A 67 -28.71 21.83 -2.08
CA ASP A 67 -29.49 20.87 -1.27
C ASP A 67 -28.97 19.42 -1.41
N THR A 68 -27.84 19.22 -2.08
CA THR A 68 -27.25 17.90 -2.32
C THR A 68 -26.04 17.67 -1.43
N LYS A 69 -26.07 16.59 -0.67
CA LYS A 69 -24.90 16.07 0.06
C LYS A 69 -24.05 15.20 -0.88
N ILE A 70 -22.80 15.53 -1.04
CA ILE A 70 -21.85 14.74 -1.81
C ILE A 70 -20.89 14.07 -0.85
N ASN A 71 -21.01 12.76 -0.67
CA ASN A 71 -20.05 11.95 0.05
C ASN A 71 -18.90 11.58 -0.88
N ILE A 72 -17.68 11.79 -0.43
CA ILE A 72 -16.46 11.46 -1.15
C ILE A 72 -15.73 10.37 -0.36
N VAL A 73 -15.47 9.25 -1.02
CA VAL A 73 -14.66 8.17 -0.50
C VAL A 73 -13.31 8.22 -1.20
N ASP A 74 -12.26 8.49 -0.44
CA ASP A 74 -10.89 8.46 -0.94
C ASP A 74 -10.43 7.01 -1.09
N THR A 75 -9.89 6.65 -2.26
CA THR A 75 -9.45 5.28 -2.54
C THR A 75 -7.93 5.20 -2.66
N PRO A 76 -7.29 4.19 -2.03
CA PRO A 76 -5.90 3.89 -2.33
C PRO A 76 -5.70 3.59 -3.81
N GLY A 77 -4.57 4.00 -4.38
CA GLY A 77 -4.24 3.73 -5.78
C GLY A 77 -3.43 2.45 -5.99
N HIS A 78 -2.81 1.91 -4.94
CA HIS A 78 -1.89 0.78 -5.04
C HIS A 78 -2.60 -0.57 -4.90
N SER A 79 -2.19 -1.57 -5.70
CA SER A 79 -2.77 -2.93 -5.70
C SER A 79 -2.66 -3.67 -4.37
N ASP A 80 -1.63 -3.36 -3.55
CA ASP A 80 -1.46 -3.95 -2.22
C ASP A 80 -2.62 -3.62 -1.27
N PHE A 81 -3.38 -2.56 -1.57
CA PHE A 81 -4.57 -2.13 -0.84
C PHE A 81 -5.88 -2.49 -1.56
N GLY A 82 -5.87 -3.54 -2.39
CA GLY A 82 -7.02 -3.95 -3.20
C GLY A 82 -8.29 -4.18 -2.40
N GLY A 83 -8.18 -4.72 -1.19
CA GLY A 83 -9.33 -4.91 -0.30
C GLY A 83 -9.98 -3.59 0.13
N GLU A 84 -9.18 -2.54 0.37
CA GLU A 84 -9.66 -1.18 0.66
C GLU A 84 -10.37 -0.57 -0.55
N VAL A 85 -9.83 -0.78 -1.75
CA VAL A 85 -10.42 -0.30 -3.00
C VAL A 85 -11.80 -0.92 -3.23
N GLU A 86 -11.93 -2.24 -3.12
CA GLU A 86 -13.20 -2.94 -3.33
C GLU A 86 -14.27 -2.48 -2.33
N ARG A 87 -13.90 -2.30 -1.07
CA ARG A 87 -14.81 -1.78 -0.05
C ARG A 87 -15.25 -0.34 -0.31
N ALA A 88 -14.30 0.52 -0.70
CA ALA A 88 -14.58 1.91 -1.05
C ALA A 88 -15.55 2.00 -2.23
N LEU A 89 -15.32 1.19 -3.27
CA LEU A 89 -16.19 1.17 -4.46
C LEU A 89 -17.60 0.66 -4.18
N ARG A 90 -17.81 -0.19 -3.19
CA ARG A 90 -19.15 -0.62 -2.77
C ARG A 90 -19.93 0.47 -2.00
N MET A 91 -19.24 1.45 -1.44
CA MET A 91 -19.90 2.57 -0.73
C MET A 91 -20.42 3.65 -1.66
N VAL A 92 -20.08 3.64 -2.95
CA VAL A 92 -20.33 4.75 -3.88
C VAL A 92 -21.27 4.38 -5.02
N ASP A 93 -21.78 5.40 -5.71
CA ASP A 93 -22.70 5.27 -6.84
C ASP A 93 -22.07 5.75 -8.15
N GLY A 94 -20.82 6.22 -8.10
CA GLY A 94 -20.03 6.59 -9.26
C GLY A 94 -18.62 6.99 -8.92
N VAL A 95 -17.78 7.20 -9.92
CA VAL A 95 -16.35 7.46 -9.75
C VAL A 95 -15.89 8.70 -10.50
N LEU A 96 -14.98 9.48 -9.90
CA LEU A 96 -14.21 10.51 -10.56
C LEU A 96 -12.83 9.94 -10.91
N LEU A 97 -12.52 9.82 -12.19
CA LEU A 97 -11.20 9.45 -12.68
C LEU A 97 -10.39 10.72 -12.93
N LEU A 98 -9.45 11.01 -12.03
CA LEU A 98 -8.57 12.18 -12.11
C LEU A 98 -7.28 11.83 -12.83
N VAL A 99 -7.00 12.50 -13.93
CA VAL A 99 -5.83 12.28 -14.78
C VAL A 99 -5.10 13.59 -15.01
N ASP A 100 -3.77 13.57 -14.88
CA ASP A 100 -2.91 14.70 -15.24
C ASP A 100 -2.91 14.91 -16.76
N ALA A 101 -3.20 16.13 -17.21
CA ALA A 101 -3.29 16.47 -18.63
C ALA A 101 -1.96 16.40 -19.38
N SER A 102 -0.81 16.28 -18.68
CA SER A 102 0.51 16.11 -19.31
C SER A 102 0.99 14.66 -19.31
N GLU A 103 0.71 13.90 -18.24
CA GLU A 103 1.20 12.54 -18.05
C GLU A 103 0.29 11.48 -18.67
N GLY A 104 -1.02 11.70 -18.61
CA GLY A 104 -2.02 10.74 -19.07
C GLY A 104 -2.36 9.65 -18.03
N PRO A 105 -3.13 8.61 -18.42
CA PRO A 105 -3.55 7.55 -17.51
C PRO A 105 -2.39 6.60 -17.22
N LEU A 106 -1.93 6.57 -15.97
CA LEU A 106 -0.82 5.75 -15.52
C LEU A 106 -1.28 4.35 -15.03
N PRO A 107 -0.39 3.34 -15.00
CA PRO A 107 -0.75 1.94 -14.75
C PRO A 107 -1.51 1.67 -13.44
N GLN A 108 -1.21 2.39 -12.34
CA GLN A 108 -1.89 2.18 -11.05
C GLN A 108 -3.39 2.50 -11.11
N THR A 109 -3.77 3.49 -11.92
CA THR A 109 -5.16 3.89 -12.13
C THR A 109 -5.98 2.76 -12.77
N ARG A 110 -5.34 1.91 -13.58
CA ARG A 110 -5.96 0.79 -14.31
C ARG A 110 -6.67 -0.19 -13.39
N TYR A 111 -6.04 -0.60 -12.27
CA TYR A 111 -6.63 -1.56 -11.34
C TYR A 111 -7.93 -1.05 -10.72
N VAL A 112 -7.89 0.17 -10.16
CA VAL A 112 -9.06 0.76 -9.50
C VAL A 112 -10.17 1.01 -10.51
N LEU A 113 -9.82 1.49 -11.72
CA LEU A 113 -10.77 1.70 -12.81
C LEU A 113 -11.40 0.37 -13.27
N GLN A 114 -10.61 -0.70 -13.43
CA GLN A 114 -11.13 -2.02 -13.79
C GLN A 114 -12.17 -2.52 -12.78
N LYS A 115 -11.90 -2.37 -11.48
CA LYS A 115 -12.85 -2.74 -10.41
C LYS A 115 -14.11 -1.86 -10.44
N ALA A 116 -13.96 -0.56 -10.71
CA ALA A 116 -15.10 0.37 -10.83
C ALA A 116 -15.99 0.02 -12.04
N LEU A 117 -15.38 -0.28 -13.20
CA LEU A 117 -16.11 -0.70 -14.41
C LEU A 117 -16.82 -2.04 -14.22
N ALA A 118 -16.15 -3.01 -13.58
CA ALA A 118 -16.77 -4.30 -13.23
C ALA A 118 -17.96 -4.15 -12.26
N ALA A 119 -17.90 -3.17 -11.35
CA ALA A 119 -19.02 -2.78 -10.48
C ALA A 119 -20.09 -1.94 -11.18
N LYS A 120 -19.95 -1.66 -12.49
CA LYS A 120 -20.86 -0.83 -13.32
C LYS A 120 -21.07 0.59 -12.78
N LEU A 121 -20.07 1.15 -12.11
CA LEU A 121 -20.13 2.53 -11.63
C LEU A 121 -19.90 3.51 -12.79
N PRO A 122 -20.77 4.52 -12.97
CA PRO A 122 -20.60 5.54 -14.01
C PRO A 122 -19.37 6.40 -13.70
N PRO A 123 -18.44 6.56 -14.66
CA PRO A 123 -17.26 7.38 -14.49
C PRO A 123 -17.49 8.82 -14.93
N ILE A 124 -16.82 9.76 -14.26
CA ILE A 124 -16.62 11.15 -14.72
C ILE A 124 -15.11 11.33 -14.88
N ILE A 125 -14.67 11.78 -16.05
CA ILE A 125 -13.26 12.05 -16.30
C ILE A 125 -12.93 13.49 -15.91
N VAL A 126 -11.90 13.64 -15.07
CA VAL A 126 -11.39 14.94 -14.63
C VAL A 126 -9.95 15.09 -15.11
N LEU A 127 -9.76 15.87 -16.18
CA LEU A 127 -8.42 16.21 -16.69
C LEU A 127 -7.87 17.39 -15.91
N ASN A 128 -6.89 17.12 -15.04
CA ASN A 128 -6.32 18.11 -14.14
C ASN A 128 -5.00 18.67 -14.66
N LYS A 129 -4.57 19.79 -14.08
CA LYS A 129 -3.33 20.51 -14.40
C LYS A 129 -3.29 21.01 -15.85
N ILE A 130 -4.43 21.45 -16.37
CA ILE A 130 -4.53 21.99 -17.73
C ILE A 130 -3.77 23.30 -17.92
N ASP A 131 -3.33 23.93 -16.84
CA ASP A 131 -2.50 25.14 -16.79
C ASP A 131 -1.02 24.87 -17.12
N ARG A 132 -0.57 23.62 -17.12
CA ARG A 132 0.80 23.26 -17.47
C ARG A 132 1.12 23.57 -18.92
N VAL A 133 2.34 24.02 -19.19
CA VAL A 133 2.82 24.34 -20.55
C VAL A 133 2.90 23.08 -21.43
N ASP A 134 3.14 21.92 -20.81
CA ASP A 134 3.23 20.61 -21.44
C ASP A 134 1.90 19.82 -21.43
N ALA A 135 0.78 20.49 -21.08
CA ALA A 135 -0.53 19.86 -21.11
C ALA A 135 -0.94 19.48 -22.54
N ARG A 136 -1.34 18.21 -22.74
CA ARG A 136 -1.77 17.60 -24.00
C ARG A 136 -3.16 16.95 -23.86
N ALA A 137 -4.09 17.71 -23.32
CA ALA A 137 -5.39 17.22 -22.86
C ALA A 137 -6.19 16.43 -23.92
N LYS A 138 -6.03 16.73 -25.22
CA LYS A 138 -6.71 16.01 -26.30
C LYS A 138 -6.12 14.60 -26.46
N GLU A 139 -4.80 14.48 -26.51
CA GLU A 139 -4.12 13.19 -26.65
C GLU A 139 -4.36 12.32 -25.41
N VAL A 140 -4.32 12.93 -24.21
CA VAL A 140 -4.63 12.23 -22.95
C VAL A 140 -6.07 11.71 -22.94
N LEU A 141 -7.02 12.44 -23.51
CA LEU A 141 -8.40 11.96 -23.64
C LEU A 141 -8.48 10.73 -24.56
N ASP A 142 -7.76 10.73 -25.68
CA ASP A 142 -7.68 9.57 -26.58
C ASP A 142 -7.05 8.36 -25.86
N GLU A 143 -5.97 8.57 -25.06
CA GLU A 143 -5.34 7.53 -24.23
C GLU A 143 -6.31 6.97 -23.16
N ILE A 144 -7.20 7.79 -22.62
CA ILE A 144 -8.25 7.35 -21.68
C ILE A 144 -9.28 6.47 -22.40
N TYR A 145 -9.71 6.82 -23.60
CA TYR A 145 -10.59 5.95 -24.40
C TYR A 145 -9.93 4.61 -24.69
N ASP A 146 -8.66 4.60 -25.09
CA ASP A 146 -7.89 3.37 -25.31
C ASP A 146 -7.81 2.53 -24.02
N LEU A 147 -7.60 3.17 -22.86
CA LEU A 147 -7.60 2.49 -21.57
C LEU A 147 -8.94 1.82 -21.25
N PHE A 148 -10.06 2.52 -21.50
CA PHE A 148 -11.40 1.97 -21.27
C PHE A 148 -11.70 0.79 -22.18
N ILE A 149 -11.32 0.87 -23.46
CA ILE A 149 -11.45 -0.21 -24.44
C ILE A 149 -10.60 -1.42 -24.00
N ASP A 150 -9.37 -1.19 -23.59
CA ASP A 150 -8.47 -2.21 -23.05
C ASP A 150 -8.99 -2.91 -21.78
N LEU A 151 -9.92 -2.27 -21.06
CA LEU A 151 -10.58 -2.79 -19.85
C LEU A 151 -11.96 -3.37 -20.14
N ASP A 152 -12.30 -3.60 -21.41
CA ASP A 152 -13.60 -4.13 -21.86
C ASP A 152 -14.80 -3.31 -21.36
N ALA A 153 -14.68 -1.98 -21.33
CA ALA A 153 -15.77 -1.08 -20.95
C ALA A 153 -16.95 -1.21 -21.91
N THR A 154 -18.16 -1.11 -21.39
CA THR A 154 -19.39 -1.12 -22.19
C THR A 154 -19.60 0.21 -22.92
N GLU A 155 -20.43 0.21 -23.96
CA GLU A 155 -20.76 1.45 -24.71
C GLU A 155 -21.29 2.56 -23.78
N ASP A 156 -22.13 2.22 -22.80
CA ASP A 156 -22.65 3.16 -21.79
C ASP A 156 -21.54 3.74 -20.91
N GLN A 157 -20.47 2.97 -20.65
CA GLN A 157 -19.33 3.42 -19.86
C GLN A 157 -18.34 4.27 -20.67
N LEU A 158 -18.39 4.21 -21.99
CA LEU A 158 -17.61 5.06 -22.89
C LEU A 158 -18.25 6.44 -23.11
N ASP A 159 -19.56 6.59 -22.82
CA ASP A 159 -20.25 7.90 -22.87
C ASP A 159 -20.10 8.65 -21.54
N PHE A 160 -18.89 8.93 -21.15
CA PHE A 160 -18.57 9.62 -19.91
C PHE A 160 -18.44 11.14 -20.09
N PRO A 161 -18.90 11.96 -19.12
CA PRO A 161 -18.64 13.39 -19.11
C PRO A 161 -17.17 13.70 -18.79
N VAL A 162 -16.63 14.74 -19.44
CA VAL A 162 -15.27 15.22 -19.22
C VAL A 162 -15.31 16.61 -18.62
N VAL A 163 -14.51 16.84 -17.57
CA VAL A 163 -14.32 18.15 -16.93
C VAL A 163 -12.83 18.45 -16.90
N TYR A 164 -12.45 19.66 -17.28
CA TYR A 164 -11.07 20.13 -17.28
C TYR A 164 -10.82 20.97 -16.04
N THR A 165 -9.78 20.67 -15.27
CA THR A 165 -9.54 21.35 -14.00
C THR A 165 -8.12 21.87 -13.85
N ASN A 166 -8.02 23.00 -13.12
CA ASN A 166 -6.82 23.40 -12.41
C ASN A 166 -7.15 23.34 -10.91
N ALA A 167 -6.88 22.20 -10.31
CA ALA A 167 -7.20 21.95 -8.90
C ALA A 167 -6.48 22.90 -7.94
N ARG A 168 -5.28 23.37 -8.31
CA ARG A 168 -4.47 24.30 -7.52
C ARG A 168 -5.17 25.66 -7.37
N ASP A 169 -5.71 26.18 -8.47
CA ASP A 169 -6.42 27.46 -8.50
C ASP A 169 -7.91 27.30 -8.18
N GLY A 170 -8.39 26.05 -8.03
CA GLY A 170 -9.77 25.73 -7.71
C GLY A 170 -10.75 26.05 -8.84
N VAL A 171 -10.36 25.79 -10.09
CA VAL A 171 -11.16 26.14 -11.27
C VAL A 171 -11.47 24.90 -12.10
N ALA A 172 -12.70 24.82 -12.63
CA ALA A 172 -13.15 23.77 -13.52
C ALA A 172 -13.83 24.32 -14.77
N HIS A 173 -13.63 23.67 -15.92
CA HIS A 173 -14.19 24.05 -17.20
C HIS A 173 -14.88 22.84 -17.86
N ARG A 174 -15.97 23.08 -18.58
CA ARG A 174 -16.61 22.05 -19.44
C ARG A 174 -15.90 21.89 -20.78
N LYS A 175 -15.28 22.95 -21.25
CA LYS A 175 -14.45 22.97 -22.47
C LYS A 175 -13.19 23.80 -22.19
N ILE A 176 -12.09 23.43 -22.82
CA ILE A 176 -10.86 24.20 -22.75
C ILE A 176 -11.11 25.60 -23.33
N GLY A 177 -10.79 26.63 -22.53
CA GLY A 177 -10.98 28.04 -22.89
C GLY A 177 -12.28 28.67 -22.39
N ASP A 178 -13.13 27.92 -21.67
CA ASP A 178 -14.30 28.50 -20.99
C ASP A 178 -13.82 29.47 -19.87
N ASP A 179 -14.55 30.58 -19.68
CA ASP A 179 -14.28 31.53 -18.59
C ASP A 179 -15.02 31.09 -17.31
N SER A 180 -14.37 30.18 -16.54
CA SER A 180 -14.86 29.73 -15.24
C SER A 180 -13.90 30.16 -14.14
N LYS A 181 -14.43 30.48 -12.94
CA LYS A 181 -13.65 31.01 -11.80
C LYS A 181 -13.69 30.10 -10.58
N ASP A 182 -14.41 28.99 -10.65
CA ASP A 182 -14.65 28.08 -9.53
C ASP A 182 -14.83 26.62 -10.00
N LEU A 183 -15.13 25.70 -9.09
CA LEU A 183 -15.42 24.29 -9.35
C LEU A 183 -16.91 24.02 -9.66
N LEU A 184 -17.73 25.05 -9.86
CA LEU A 184 -19.16 24.89 -10.15
C LEU A 184 -19.43 23.90 -11.30
N PRO A 185 -18.70 23.94 -12.45
CA PRO A 185 -18.90 22.97 -13.54
C PRO A 185 -18.68 21.52 -13.11
N LEU A 186 -17.74 21.27 -12.20
CA LEU A 186 -17.48 19.93 -11.65
C LEU A 186 -18.63 19.48 -10.75
N PHE A 187 -19.08 20.31 -9.81
CA PHE A 187 -20.20 19.99 -8.91
C PHE A 187 -21.49 19.72 -9.70
N GLU A 188 -21.83 20.55 -10.67
CA GLU A 188 -23.00 20.34 -11.52
C GLU A 188 -22.91 19.04 -12.33
N THR A 189 -21.72 18.69 -12.83
CA THR A 189 -21.49 17.43 -13.54
C THR A 189 -21.67 16.24 -12.62
N ILE A 190 -21.16 16.29 -11.38
CA ILE A 190 -21.38 15.23 -10.38
C ILE A 190 -22.87 15.04 -10.11
N VAL A 191 -23.59 16.11 -9.78
CA VAL A 191 -25.02 16.02 -9.44
C VAL A 191 -25.85 15.50 -10.61
N LYS A 192 -25.49 15.86 -11.85
CA LYS A 192 -26.20 15.45 -13.06
C LYS A 192 -25.92 14.01 -13.49
N SER A 193 -24.65 13.57 -13.40
CA SER A 193 -24.20 12.32 -14.02
C SER A 193 -24.15 11.15 -13.04
N ILE A 194 -23.94 11.40 -11.75
CA ILE A 194 -23.97 10.35 -10.75
C ILE A 194 -25.41 10.13 -10.28
N PRO A 195 -25.93 8.89 -10.30
CA PRO A 195 -27.28 8.61 -9.84
C PRO A 195 -27.43 8.86 -8.33
N SER A 196 -28.67 9.11 -7.89
CA SER A 196 -28.97 9.06 -6.46
C SER A 196 -28.85 7.63 -5.95
N PRO A 197 -28.39 7.42 -4.71
CA PRO A 197 -28.31 6.10 -4.11
C PRO A 197 -29.65 5.37 -4.20
N PRO A 198 -29.66 4.10 -4.60
CA PRO A 198 -30.87 3.27 -4.49
C PRO A 198 -31.20 2.99 -3.02
N GLY A 199 -32.44 2.71 -2.72
CA GLY A 199 -32.91 2.31 -1.38
C GLY A 199 -34.17 3.07 -0.93
N ASP A 200 -34.99 2.40 -0.15
CA ASP A 200 -36.20 2.98 0.46
C ASP A 200 -35.93 3.32 1.93
N PRO A 201 -35.99 4.60 2.34
CA PRO A 201 -35.84 4.99 3.75
C PRO A 201 -36.84 4.34 4.72
N ASN A 202 -37.98 3.85 4.22
CA ASN A 202 -39.01 3.16 5.00
C ASN A 202 -38.93 1.63 4.89
N GLY A 203 -37.96 1.11 4.14
CA GLY A 203 -37.74 -0.32 3.97
C GLY A 203 -37.07 -0.99 5.16
N ILE A 204 -36.83 -2.30 5.07
CA ILE A 204 -36.10 -3.06 6.09
C ILE A 204 -34.66 -2.54 6.18
N LEU A 205 -34.17 -2.33 7.40
CA LEU A 205 -32.82 -1.82 7.63
C LEU A 205 -31.76 -2.77 7.05
N GLN A 206 -30.89 -2.23 6.22
CA GLN A 206 -29.72 -2.92 5.64
C GLN A 206 -28.52 -1.99 5.64
N ILE A 207 -27.53 -2.30 6.44
CA ILE A 207 -26.23 -1.60 6.47
C ILE A 207 -25.14 -2.64 6.32
N GLN A 208 -24.18 -2.40 5.45
CA GLN A 208 -22.98 -3.23 5.36
C GLN A 208 -21.79 -2.48 5.95
N VAL A 209 -21.06 -3.16 6.83
CA VAL A 209 -19.85 -2.62 7.45
C VAL A 209 -18.70 -2.75 6.46
N MET A 210 -18.15 -1.62 6.06
CA MET A 210 -17.11 -1.52 5.02
C MET A 210 -15.74 -1.18 5.59
N ASN A 211 -15.72 -0.45 6.71
CA ASN A 211 -14.50 -0.05 7.38
C ASN A 211 -14.70 -0.04 8.90
N LEU A 212 -13.61 -0.13 9.63
CA LEU A 212 -13.59 -0.04 11.08
C LEU A 212 -12.63 1.05 11.51
N ASP A 213 -13.02 1.75 12.56
CA ASP A 213 -12.18 2.68 13.28
C ASP A 213 -12.21 2.35 14.76
N TYR A 214 -11.30 2.91 15.53
CA TYR A 214 -11.21 2.67 16.96
C TYR A 214 -11.02 3.97 17.73
N SER A 215 -11.78 4.13 18.80
CA SER A 215 -11.64 5.22 19.76
C SER A 215 -11.45 4.64 21.15
N GLU A 216 -10.52 5.17 21.93
CA GLU A 216 -10.31 4.72 23.32
C GLU A 216 -11.56 4.92 24.19
N PHE A 217 -12.43 5.89 23.85
CA PHE A 217 -13.65 6.20 24.59
C PHE A 217 -14.89 5.47 24.09
N LEU A 218 -14.97 5.21 22.77
CA LEU A 218 -16.16 4.63 22.14
C LEU A 218 -15.96 3.16 21.77
N GLY A 219 -14.73 2.66 21.89
CA GLY A 219 -14.36 1.34 21.40
C GLY A 219 -14.34 1.29 19.87
N ARG A 220 -14.79 0.17 19.32
CA ARG A 220 -14.85 -0.06 17.87
C ARG A 220 -15.99 0.75 17.24
N ILE A 221 -15.69 1.43 16.13
CA ILE A 221 -16.64 2.23 15.35
C ILE A 221 -16.77 1.56 13.97
N ALA A 222 -17.97 1.11 13.66
CA ALA A 222 -18.28 0.55 12.34
C ALA A 222 -18.62 1.68 11.36
N ILE A 223 -17.96 1.70 10.20
CA ILE A 223 -18.25 2.63 9.11
C ILE A 223 -18.84 1.84 7.96
N GLY A 224 -19.96 2.31 7.43
CA GLY A 224 -20.64 1.63 6.34
C GLY A 224 -21.62 2.53 5.62
N ARG A 225 -22.35 1.91 4.69
CA ARG A 225 -23.41 2.55 3.93
C ARG A 225 -24.76 1.98 4.33
N VAL A 226 -25.74 2.86 4.52
CA VAL A 226 -27.15 2.47 4.68
C VAL A 226 -27.71 2.18 3.29
N PHE A 227 -27.89 0.89 2.95
CA PHE A 227 -28.43 0.48 1.66
C PHE A 227 -29.95 0.60 1.61
N ASN A 228 -30.61 0.33 2.75
CA ASN A 228 -32.07 0.38 2.83
C ASN A 228 -32.51 0.70 4.26
N GLY A 229 -33.70 1.25 4.45
CA GLY A 229 -34.23 1.59 5.77
C GLY A 229 -33.67 2.87 6.38
N THR A 230 -33.90 3.04 7.65
CA THR A 230 -33.41 4.18 8.45
C THR A 230 -32.93 3.67 9.81
N LEU A 231 -31.69 3.97 10.19
CA LEU A 231 -31.12 3.66 11.49
C LEU A 231 -31.33 4.85 12.44
N LYS A 232 -31.73 4.56 13.68
CA LYS A 232 -31.89 5.58 14.73
C LYS A 232 -30.94 5.35 15.91
N ARG A 233 -30.50 6.42 16.54
CA ARG A 233 -29.71 6.34 17.77
C ARG A 233 -30.53 5.71 18.89
N GLY A 234 -29.94 4.79 19.65
CA GLY A 234 -30.58 4.08 20.75
C GLY A 234 -31.47 2.91 20.34
N GLU A 235 -31.53 2.60 19.05
CA GLU A 235 -32.30 1.47 18.50
C GLU A 235 -31.57 0.15 18.72
N ASP A 236 -32.35 -0.92 18.97
CA ASP A 236 -31.86 -2.29 19.07
C ASP A 236 -31.88 -2.90 17.65
N VAL A 237 -30.73 -3.35 17.18
CA VAL A 237 -30.53 -3.88 15.82
C VAL A 237 -29.94 -5.28 15.84
N GLY A 238 -30.12 -6.01 14.76
CA GLY A 238 -29.49 -7.29 14.50
C GLY A 238 -28.14 -7.11 13.80
N ILE A 239 -27.10 -7.82 14.26
CA ILE A 239 -25.85 -7.97 13.53
C ILE A 239 -25.85 -9.38 12.95
N TYR A 240 -25.84 -9.47 11.63
CA TYR A 240 -25.70 -10.73 10.93
C TYR A 240 -24.20 -10.99 10.71
N ARG A 241 -23.68 -11.96 11.47
CA ARG A 241 -22.27 -12.33 11.50
C ARG A 241 -21.84 -13.10 10.25
N LEU A 242 -20.53 -13.12 9.95
CA LEU A 242 -19.98 -13.90 8.83
C LEU A 242 -20.20 -15.40 8.97
N ASP A 243 -20.38 -15.92 10.20
CA ASP A 243 -20.71 -17.32 10.49
C ASP A 243 -22.22 -17.66 10.34
N GLY A 244 -23.01 -16.70 9.87
CA GLY A 244 -24.46 -16.83 9.68
C GLY A 244 -25.32 -16.63 10.94
N LYS A 245 -24.72 -16.27 12.08
CA LYS A 245 -25.47 -16.01 13.31
C LYS A 245 -26.00 -14.59 13.38
N LEU A 246 -27.20 -14.43 13.91
CA LEU A 246 -27.79 -13.13 14.23
C LEU A 246 -27.57 -12.85 15.72
N THR A 247 -26.94 -11.72 16.03
CA THR A 247 -26.75 -11.22 17.39
C THR A 247 -27.39 -9.84 17.54
N SER A 248 -28.02 -9.55 18.68
CA SER A 248 -28.60 -8.22 18.93
C SER A 248 -27.60 -7.30 19.62
N THR A 249 -27.68 -6.02 19.27
CA THR A 249 -26.92 -4.95 19.95
C THR A 249 -27.72 -3.66 19.93
N ARG A 250 -27.36 -2.74 20.85
CA ARG A 250 -27.96 -1.42 20.92
C ARG A 250 -27.00 -0.35 20.42
N ILE A 251 -27.45 0.47 19.49
CA ILE A 251 -26.66 1.57 18.93
C ILE A 251 -26.51 2.67 19.99
N THR A 252 -25.29 2.90 20.45
CA THR A 252 -25.03 3.93 21.48
C THR A 252 -24.82 5.31 20.88
N LYS A 253 -24.06 5.38 19.76
CA LYS A 253 -23.79 6.62 19.04
C LYS A 253 -23.91 6.39 17.56
N LEU A 254 -24.43 7.41 16.87
CA LEU A 254 -24.64 7.43 15.45
C LEU A 254 -24.06 8.73 14.89
N TYR A 255 -23.25 8.63 13.84
CA TYR A 255 -22.61 9.77 13.21
C TYR A 255 -22.83 9.77 11.72
N THR A 256 -22.89 10.96 11.14
CA THR A 256 -22.79 11.21 9.70
C THR A 256 -21.54 12.03 9.41
N PHE A 257 -21.13 12.14 8.17
CA PHE A 257 -19.92 12.88 7.77
C PHE A 257 -20.28 14.31 7.35
N ARG A 258 -19.45 15.27 7.79
CA ARG A 258 -19.48 16.66 7.37
C ARG A 258 -18.06 17.21 7.30
N GLY A 259 -17.59 17.55 6.11
CA GLY A 259 -16.17 17.78 5.91
C GLY A 259 -15.38 16.55 6.31
N LEU A 260 -14.37 16.71 7.13
CA LEU A 260 -13.57 15.62 7.70
C LEU A 260 -14.07 15.13 9.07
N GLU A 261 -15.02 15.83 9.64
CA GLU A 261 -15.55 15.55 10.97
C GLU A 261 -16.75 14.61 10.91
N ARG A 262 -17.08 14.04 12.07
CA ARG A 262 -18.25 13.22 12.28
C ARG A 262 -19.23 13.99 13.15
N ASP A 263 -20.38 14.34 12.59
CA ASP A 263 -21.48 14.98 13.32
C ASP A 263 -22.38 13.91 13.94
N GLU A 264 -22.73 14.06 15.22
CA GLU A 264 -23.74 13.20 15.84
C GLU A 264 -25.09 13.38 15.13
N ALA A 265 -25.73 12.26 14.82
CA ALA A 265 -27.04 12.22 14.18
C ALA A 265 -28.05 11.44 15.03
N ASP A 266 -29.31 11.87 15.04
CA ASP A 266 -30.39 11.12 15.69
C ASP A 266 -30.90 9.99 14.79
N SER A 267 -30.78 10.17 13.45
CA SER A 267 -31.17 9.15 12.49
C SER A 267 -30.41 9.33 11.17
N VAL A 268 -30.13 8.22 10.48
CA VAL A 268 -29.51 8.19 9.14
C VAL A 268 -30.33 7.27 8.25
N ALA A 269 -30.71 7.75 7.07
CA ALA A 269 -31.57 7.05 6.12
C ALA A 269 -30.77 6.39 4.98
N ALA A 270 -31.44 5.54 4.20
CA ALA A 270 -30.91 4.88 3.04
C ALA A 270 -30.18 5.85 2.09
N GLY A 271 -29.02 5.42 1.59
CA GLY A 271 -28.14 6.15 0.70
C GLY A 271 -26.98 6.87 1.38
N ASP A 272 -27.03 7.15 2.69
CA ASP A 272 -25.96 7.90 3.37
C ASP A 272 -24.88 6.97 3.94
N LEU A 273 -23.70 7.55 4.15
CA LEU A 273 -22.59 6.93 4.87
C LEU A 273 -22.73 7.21 6.37
N VAL A 274 -22.46 6.20 7.18
CA VAL A 274 -22.69 6.23 8.61
C VAL A 274 -21.49 5.67 9.38
N ALA A 275 -21.22 6.26 10.56
CA ALA A 275 -20.30 5.69 11.54
C ALA A 275 -21.09 5.37 12.82
N ILE A 276 -20.94 4.15 13.34
CA ILE A 276 -21.78 3.56 14.37
C ILE A 276 -20.90 3.06 15.52
N ALA A 277 -21.19 3.47 16.74
CA ALA A 277 -20.56 2.97 17.96
C ALA A 277 -21.55 2.17 18.82
N GLY A 278 -21.02 1.30 19.68
CA GLY A 278 -21.81 0.39 20.52
C GLY A 278 -21.99 -1.01 19.91
N VAL A 279 -21.27 -1.31 18.83
CA VAL A 279 -21.33 -2.58 18.11
C VAL A 279 -20.10 -3.44 18.43
N GLU A 280 -20.10 -4.08 19.59
CA GLU A 280 -18.97 -4.90 20.04
C GLU A 280 -18.70 -6.09 19.11
N GLY A 281 -17.42 -6.34 18.84
CA GLY A 281 -16.97 -7.48 18.06
C GLY A 281 -17.41 -7.49 16.59
N ILE A 282 -17.94 -6.37 16.06
CA ILE A 282 -18.33 -6.27 14.65
C ILE A 282 -17.11 -6.37 13.74
N GLN A 283 -17.30 -7.02 12.60
CA GLN A 283 -16.28 -7.21 11.60
C GLN A 283 -16.69 -6.59 10.26
N ILE A 284 -15.70 -6.29 9.44
CA ILE A 284 -15.96 -5.83 8.07
C ILE A 284 -16.64 -6.95 7.26
N GLY A 285 -17.62 -6.55 6.44
CA GLY A 285 -18.45 -7.47 5.67
C GLY A 285 -19.70 -7.97 6.39
N GLU A 286 -19.80 -7.76 7.71
CA GLU A 286 -21.02 -8.05 8.46
C GLU A 286 -22.13 -7.05 8.13
N SER A 287 -23.38 -7.48 8.27
CA SER A 287 -24.56 -6.63 8.04
C SER A 287 -25.24 -6.24 9.34
N ILE A 288 -25.62 -4.96 9.45
CA ILE A 288 -26.54 -4.49 10.49
C ILE A 288 -27.93 -4.42 9.86
N THR A 289 -28.90 -5.06 10.50
CA THR A 289 -30.25 -5.27 9.95
C THR A 289 -31.32 -5.20 11.04
N ASP A 290 -32.57 -5.26 10.63
CA ASP A 290 -33.70 -5.39 11.55
C ASP A 290 -33.64 -6.71 12.33
N LEU A 291 -34.04 -6.68 13.62
CA LEU A 291 -34.03 -7.86 14.49
C LEU A 291 -35.17 -8.84 14.18
N VAL A 292 -36.33 -8.32 13.77
CA VAL A 292 -37.55 -9.11 13.56
C VAL A 292 -37.58 -9.70 12.14
N SER A 293 -37.12 -8.91 11.19
CA SER A 293 -37.09 -9.28 9.77
C SER A 293 -35.68 -9.09 9.20
N PRO A 294 -34.71 -9.93 9.58
CA PRO A 294 -33.34 -9.76 9.12
C PRO A 294 -33.20 -9.93 7.62
N ALA A 295 -32.58 -8.96 6.96
CA ALA A 295 -32.29 -8.97 5.52
C ALA A 295 -30.81 -8.67 5.29
N PRO A 296 -29.90 -9.62 5.57
CA PRO A 296 -28.47 -9.41 5.43
C PRO A 296 -28.08 -9.19 3.96
N LEU A 297 -27.05 -8.39 3.75
CA LEU A 297 -26.41 -8.24 2.45
C LEU A 297 -25.37 -9.37 2.25
N GLU A 298 -25.04 -9.65 0.97
CA GLU A 298 -24.00 -10.62 0.67
C GLU A 298 -22.67 -10.21 1.31
N PRO A 299 -21.98 -11.16 1.99
CA PRO A 299 -20.69 -10.88 2.59
C PRO A 299 -19.68 -10.35 1.55
N LEU A 300 -18.81 -9.45 2.00
CA LEU A 300 -17.69 -8.99 1.19
C LEU A 300 -16.66 -10.10 1.03
N LEU A 301 -16.41 -10.51 -0.20
CA LEU A 301 -15.27 -11.35 -0.52
C LEU A 301 -14.03 -10.46 -0.53
N ILE A 302 -13.21 -10.57 0.50
CA ILE A 302 -11.91 -9.91 0.56
C ILE A 302 -10.90 -10.86 -0.04
N ASP A 303 -10.13 -10.38 -1.00
CA ASP A 303 -9.05 -11.16 -1.58
C ASP A 303 -8.08 -11.65 -0.50
N GLU A 304 -7.64 -12.88 -0.61
CA GLU A 304 -6.75 -13.49 0.37
C GLU A 304 -5.32 -12.93 0.29
N PRO A 305 -4.58 -12.94 1.43
CA PRO A 305 -3.18 -12.57 1.44
C PRO A 305 -2.35 -13.47 0.52
N THR A 306 -1.39 -12.87 -0.18
CA THR A 306 -0.47 -13.56 -1.10
C THR A 306 0.95 -13.68 -0.57
N LEU A 307 1.33 -12.82 0.38
CA LEU A 307 2.64 -12.79 1.03
C LEU A 307 2.52 -13.02 2.54
N ALA A 308 3.53 -13.63 3.11
CA ALA A 308 3.73 -13.80 4.55
C ALA A 308 5.13 -13.35 4.94
N MET A 309 5.28 -12.81 6.14
CA MET A 309 6.57 -12.41 6.71
C MET A 309 6.60 -12.76 8.19
N ILE A 310 7.74 -13.24 8.69
CA ILE A 310 7.93 -13.50 10.10
C ILE A 310 8.31 -12.21 10.82
N PHE A 311 7.52 -11.83 11.82
CA PHE A 311 7.82 -10.75 12.75
C PHE A 311 8.24 -11.37 14.07
N THR A 312 9.37 -10.98 14.63
CA THR A 312 9.88 -11.52 15.90
C THR A 312 10.51 -10.44 16.77
N VAL A 313 10.62 -10.68 18.04
CA VAL A 313 11.26 -9.75 18.98
C VAL A 313 12.72 -9.53 18.61
N ASN A 314 13.24 -8.32 18.88
CA ASN A 314 14.64 -8.02 18.64
C ASN A 314 15.54 -8.73 19.67
N SER A 315 16.24 -9.79 19.25
CA SER A 315 17.20 -10.54 20.04
C SER A 315 18.66 -10.19 19.73
N SER A 316 18.91 -9.03 19.11
CA SER A 316 20.28 -8.60 18.79
C SER A 316 21.04 -8.15 20.05
N PRO A 317 22.39 -8.15 20.01
CA PRO A 317 23.20 -7.59 21.10
C PRO A 317 22.99 -6.09 21.35
N LEU A 318 22.36 -5.38 20.41
CA LEU A 318 22.04 -3.94 20.50
C LEU A 318 20.58 -3.67 20.88
N SER A 319 19.80 -4.73 21.18
CA SER A 319 18.38 -4.60 21.56
C SER A 319 18.21 -3.73 22.82
N GLY A 320 17.16 -2.91 22.82
CA GLY A 320 16.81 -2.02 23.94
C GLY A 320 17.59 -0.71 24.00
N LYS A 321 18.43 -0.40 22.99
CA LYS A 321 19.14 0.87 22.94
C LYS A 321 18.30 2.02 22.37
N ASP A 322 17.34 1.73 21.52
CA ASP A 322 16.62 2.72 20.73
C ASP A 322 15.11 2.75 21.01
N GLY A 323 14.49 1.60 21.21
CA GLY A 323 13.06 1.45 21.36
C GLY A 323 12.58 1.22 22.78
N SER A 324 11.26 1.38 22.99
CA SER A 324 10.59 1.19 24.27
C SER A 324 9.80 -0.12 24.35
N TYR A 325 9.35 -0.65 23.21
CA TYR A 325 8.55 -1.87 23.13
C TYR A 325 9.38 -3.02 22.58
N LEU A 326 9.73 -3.96 23.45
CA LEU A 326 10.74 -4.99 23.18
C LEU A 326 10.21 -6.42 23.38
N THR A 327 9.04 -6.58 24.04
CA THR A 327 8.56 -7.89 24.44
C THR A 327 7.64 -8.53 23.39
N SER A 328 7.54 -9.87 23.42
CA SER A 328 6.59 -10.59 22.57
C SER A 328 5.13 -10.21 22.88
N ARG A 329 4.86 -9.80 24.11
CA ARG A 329 3.53 -9.30 24.49
C ARG A 329 3.23 -7.97 23.82
N ASP A 330 4.15 -7.00 23.88
CA ASP A 330 3.98 -5.71 23.20
C ASP A 330 3.74 -5.91 21.70
N LEU A 331 4.54 -6.79 21.08
CA LEU A 331 4.43 -7.12 19.67
C LEU A 331 3.06 -7.75 19.34
N ARG A 332 2.61 -8.72 20.16
CA ARG A 332 1.30 -9.36 20.02
C ARG A 332 0.17 -8.36 20.15
N ASP A 333 0.18 -7.56 21.21
CA ASP A 333 -0.87 -6.58 21.50
C ASP A 333 -0.97 -5.55 20.37
N ARG A 334 0.16 -5.10 19.82
CA ARG A 334 0.19 -4.20 18.68
C ARG A 334 -0.36 -4.83 17.40
N LEU A 335 0.04 -6.07 17.10
CA LEU A 335 -0.48 -6.79 15.93
C LEU A 335 -1.99 -7.07 16.07
N GLN A 336 -2.46 -7.42 17.26
CA GLN A 336 -3.90 -7.55 17.53
C GLN A 336 -4.65 -6.23 17.35
N LYS A 337 -4.06 -5.11 17.74
CA LYS A 337 -4.63 -3.78 17.51
C LYS A 337 -4.73 -3.48 16.01
N GLU A 338 -3.74 -3.86 15.21
CA GLU A 338 -3.79 -3.71 13.75
C GLU A 338 -4.97 -4.48 13.13
N LEU A 339 -5.24 -5.71 13.59
CA LEU A 339 -6.36 -6.51 13.12
C LEU A 339 -7.74 -5.92 13.43
N LEU A 340 -7.83 -4.93 14.33
CA LEU A 340 -9.10 -4.25 14.61
C LEU A 340 -9.56 -3.35 13.46
N THR A 341 -8.60 -2.81 12.70
CA THR A 341 -8.86 -1.83 11.64
C THR A 341 -8.45 -2.33 10.25
N ASN A 342 -7.46 -3.21 10.17
CA ASN A 342 -6.90 -3.70 8.92
C ASN A 342 -7.28 -5.16 8.68
N VAL A 343 -8.26 -5.41 7.84
CA VAL A 343 -8.75 -6.78 7.52
C VAL A 343 -7.96 -7.46 6.40
N SER A 344 -7.15 -6.72 5.69
CA SER A 344 -6.28 -7.27 4.62
C SER A 344 -5.04 -7.95 5.19
N ILE A 345 -4.80 -7.81 6.50
CA ILE A 345 -3.71 -8.47 7.23
C ILE A 345 -4.28 -9.63 8.07
N ARG A 346 -3.55 -10.72 8.13
CA ARG A 346 -3.78 -11.83 9.07
C ARG A 346 -2.54 -12.07 9.89
N VAL A 347 -2.71 -12.49 11.13
CA VAL A 347 -1.61 -12.82 12.05
C VAL A 347 -1.82 -14.23 12.56
N GLU A 348 -0.82 -15.07 12.37
CA GLU A 348 -0.79 -16.46 12.80
C GLU A 348 0.33 -16.63 13.84
N ASP A 349 0.06 -17.42 14.87
CA ASP A 349 1.10 -17.83 15.83
C ASP A 349 2.06 -18.81 15.14
N THR A 350 3.34 -18.75 15.50
CA THR A 350 4.34 -19.71 15.05
C THR A 350 4.66 -20.72 16.16
N GLU A 351 5.53 -21.69 15.87
CA GLU A 351 6.01 -22.65 16.86
C GLU A 351 6.76 -21.97 18.03
N THR A 352 7.32 -20.77 17.78
CA THR A 352 8.02 -19.99 18.80
C THR A 352 7.12 -18.85 19.31
N PRO A 353 6.91 -18.72 20.63
CA PRO A 353 6.01 -17.71 21.20
C PRO A 353 6.50 -16.27 21.02
N GLU A 354 7.71 -16.08 20.54
CA GLU A 354 8.34 -14.77 20.28
C GLU A 354 8.17 -14.31 18.84
N SER A 355 7.58 -15.14 17.97
CA SER A 355 7.48 -14.90 16.54
C SER A 355 6.03 -15.02 16.08
N PHE A 356 5.65 -14.18 15.10
CA PHE A 356 4.33 -14.15 14.49
C PHE A 356 4.49 -14.20 12.98
N ARG A 357 3.64 -14.95 12.33
CA ARG A 357 3.54 -14.96 10.87
C ARG A 357 2.47 -13.95 10.47
N VAL A 358 2.91 -12.85 9.87
CA VAL A 358 2.04 -11.77 9.40
C VAL A 358 1.84 -11.92 7.91
N LEU A 359 0.58 -12.05 7.48
CA LEU A 359 0.19 -12.23 6.10
C LEU A 359 -0.42 -10.95 5.57
N GLY A 360 -0.06 -10.57 4.34
CA GLY A 360 -0.55 -9.38 3.65
C GLY A 360 -0.65 -9.59 2.13
N ARG A 361 -1.17 -8.58 1.43
CA ARG A 361 -1.34 -8.63 -0.02
C ARG A 361 -0.04 -8.39 -0.77
N GLY A 362 0.83 -7.53 -0.24
CA GLY A 362 2.05 -7.13 -0.92
C GLY A 362 3.14 -6.64 0.04
N GLU A 363 4.34 -6.44 -0.51
CA GLU A 363 5.51 -5.98 0.25
C GLU A 363 5.31 -4.59 0.85
N LEU A 364 4.70 -3.67 0.09
CA LEU A 364 4.49 -2.30 0.52
C LEU A 364 3.56 -2.24 1.74
N GLN A 365 2.50 -3.07 1.78
CA GLN A 365 1.59 -3.13 2.92
C GLN A 365 2.32 -3.57 4.20
N LEU A 366 3.15 -4.62 4.11
CA LEU A 366 3.93 -5.11 5.25
C LEU A 366 5.02 -4.10 5.66
N ALA A 367 5.70 -3.46 4.70
CA ALA A 367 6.70 -2.44 4.98
C ALA A 367 6.10 -1.20 5.68
N ILE A 368 4.89 -0.79 5.31
CA ILE A 368 4.16 0.29 5.98
C ILE A 368 3.83 -0.07 7.42
N LEU A 369 3.38 -1.31 7.68
CA LEU A 369 3.11 -1.77 9.05
C LEU A 369 4.40 -1.73 9.88
N ILE A 370 5.51 -2.24 9.37
CA ILE A 370 6.81 -2.22 10.05
C ILE A 370 7.26 -0.79 10.33
N GLU A 371 7.15 0.10 9.35
CA GLU A 371 7.54 1.52 9.50
C GLU A 371 6.66 2.24 10.53
N THR A 372 5.36 1.96 10.55
CA THR A 372 4.45 2.49 11.56
C THR A 372 4.86 2.04 12.96
N MET A 373 5.11 0.73 13.15
CA MET A 373 5.59 0.19 14.42
C MET A 373 6.93 0.79 14.84
N ARG A 374 7.86 0.98 13.88
CA ARG A 374 9.14 1.65 14.12
C ARG A 374 8.97 3.04 14.69
N ARG A 375 8.06 3.84 14.13
CA ARG A 375 7.75 5.21 14.60
C ARG A 375 7.02 5.24 15.94
N GLU A 376 6.25 4.21 16.24
CA GLU A 376 5.62 4.02 17.55
C GLU A 376 6.62 3.63 18.66
N GLY A 377 7.88 3.34 18.32
CA GLY A 377 8.95 3.02 19.26
C GLY A 377 9.19 1.53 19.48
N PHE A 378 8.71 0.67 18.58
CA PHE A 378 9.00 -0.78 18.62
C PHE A 378 10.40 -1.09 18.09
N GLU A 379 11.02 -2.11 18.70
CA GLU A 379 12.15 -2.82 18.12
C GLU A 379 11.71 -4.24 17.77
N LEU A 380 11.88 -4.62 16.51
CA LEU A 380 11.52 -5.95 16.02
C LEU A 380 12.51 -6.43 14.96
N MET A 381 12.49 -7.71 14.70
CA MET A 381 13.17 -8.29 13.54
C MET A 381 12.14 -8.85 12.58
N VAL A 382 12.41 -8.70 11.29
CA VAL A 382 11.54 -9.25 10.24
C VAL A 382 12.34 -10.15 9.31
N GLY A 383 11.72 -11.26 8.95
CA GLY A 383 12.28 -12.22 7.99
C GLY A 383 11.99 -11.84 6.57
N LYS A 384 12.57 -12.59 5.63
CA LYS A 384 12.28 -12.45 4.21
C LYS A 384 10.81 -12.69 3.90
N PRO A 385 10.20 -11.91 3.01
CA PRO A 385 8.86 -12.19 2.51
C PRO A 385 8.80 -13.55 1.80
N GLU A 386 7.78 -14.33 2.13
CA GLU A 386 7.49 -15.63 1.55
C GLU A 386 6.11 -15.61 0.90
N ILE A 387 5.93 -16.30 -0.21
CA ILE A 387 4.60 -16.44 -0.80
C ILE A 387 3.72 -17.38 0.03
N VAL A 388 2.44 -17.08 0.09
CA VAL A 388 1.45 -18.02 0.62
C VAL A 388 1.21 -19.09 -0.44
N VAL A 389 1.43 -20.34 -0.06
CA VAL A 389 1.25 -21.50 -0.95
C VAL A 389 -0.02 -22.23 -0.57
N ARG A 390 -0.79 -22.66 -1.56
CA ARG A 390 -1.98 -23.51 -1.39
C ARG A 390 -1.71 -24.92 -1.87
N ASN A 391 -2.32 -25.89 -1.19
CA ASN A 391 -2.34 -27.27 -1.65
C ASN A 391 -3.79 -27.61 -2.03
N GLU A 392 -4.04 -27.72 -3.33
CA GLU A 392 -5.34 -28.11 -3.86
C GLU A 392 -5.22 -29.39 -4.70
N ASN A 393 -6.02 -30.38 -4.38
CA ASN A 393 -6.02 -31.68 -5.08
C ASN A 393 -4.64 -32.34 -5.17
N GLY A 394 -3.77 -32.15 -4.15
CA GLY A 394 -2.41 -32.71 -4.13
C GLY A 394 -1.38 -31.92 -4.97
N LYS A 395 -1.78 -30.80 -5.57
CA LYS A 395 -0.89 -29.88 -6.27
C LYS A 395 -0.57 -28.67 -5.40
N LYS A 396 0.69 -28.28 -5.45
CA LYS A 396 1.19 -27.06 -4.80
C LYS A 396 0.96 -25.88 -5.75
N LEU A 397 0.15 -24.89 -5.33
CA LEU A 397 -0.18 -23.71 -6.10
C LEU A 397 0.50 -22.48 -5.49
N GLU A 398 0.93 -21.56 -6.35
CA GLU A 398 1.47 -20.25 -5.98
C GLU A 398 0.66 -19.11 -6.62
N PRO A 399 0.64 -17.90 -5.99
CA PRO A 399 -0.07 -16.76 -6.55
C PRO A 399 0.58 -16.28 -7.85
N LEU A 400 -0.28 -15.96 -8.82
CA LEU A 400 0.11 -15.45 -10.14
C LEU A 400 -0.35 -14.00 -10.28
N GLU A 401 0.52 -13.15 -10.81
CA GLU A 401 0.21 -11.75 -11.06
C GLU A 401 0.40 -11.38 -12.54
N ARG A 402 -0.42 -10.46 -12.98
CA ARG A 402 -0.23 -9.75 -14.24
C ARG A 402 0.60 -8.50 -13.96
N LEU A 403 1.79 -8.45 -14.52
CA LEU A 403 2.74 -7.37 -14.40
C LEU A 403 2.69 -6.50 -15.65
N VAL A 404 2.48 -5.21 -15.48
CA VAL A 404 2.51 -4.21 -16.55
C VAL A 404 3.71 -3.29 -16.31
N ILE A 405 4.56 -3.17 -17.31
CA ILE A 405 5.73 -2.30 -17.28
C ILE A 405 5.65 -1.33 -18.46
N ASP A 406 5.82 -0.05 -18.16
CA ASP A 406 5.97 0.99 -19.16
C ASP A 406 7.37 1.60 -19.04
N VAL A 407 8.15 1.57 -20.12
CA VAL A 407 9.58 1.89 -20.09
C VAL A 407 10.04 2.47 -21.44
N PRO A 408 11.06 3.37 -21.47
CA PRO A 408 11.68 3.80 -22.72
C PRO A 408 12.24 2.61 -23.53
N GLU A 409 12.14 2.67 -24.86
CA GLU A 409 12.50 1.57 -25.77
C GLU A 409 13.91 1.01 -25.57
N ASN A 410 14.86 1.86 -25.17
CA ASN A 410 16.27 1.46 -24.95
C ASN A 410 16.46 0.49 -23.77
N PHE A 411 15.45 0.30 -22.91
CA PHE A 411 15.52 -0.61 -21.75
C PHE A 411 14.79 -1.95 -21.96
N ILE A 412 14.18 -2.20 -23.13
CA ILE A 412 13.43 -3.44 -23.40
C ILE A 412 14.30 -4.68 -23.13
N GLY A 413 15.56 -4.68 -23.58
CA GLY A 413 16.46 -5.83 -23.45
C GLY A 413 16.69 -6.23 -21.98
N ILE A 414 16.97 -5.25 -21.12
CA ILE A 414 17.23 -5.51 -19.69
C ILE A 414 15.96 -5.99 -18.96
N ILE A 415 14.78 -5.46 -19.35
CA ILE A 415 13.49 -5.92 -18.80
C ILE A 415 13.25 -7.38 -19.16
N MET A 416 13.45 -7.75 -20.43
CA MET A 416 13.26 -9.12 -20.90
C MET A 416 14.19 -10.12 -20.20
N GLU A 417 15.46 -9.76 -20.02
CA GLU A 417 16.44 -10.58 -19.31
C GLU A 417 16.07 -10.77 -17.83
N THR A 418 15.75 -9.66 -17.15
CA THR A 418 15.37 -9.67 -15.73
C THR A 418 14.12 -10.50 -15.49
N LEU A 419 13.07 -10.31 -16.29
CA LEU A 419 11.80 -11.04 -16.12
C LEU A 419 11.92 -12.50 -16.55
N GLY A 420 12.72 -12.82 -17.57
CA GLY A 420 13.00 -14.19 -17.98
C GLY A 420 13.62 -15.01 -16.84
N SER A 421 14.59 -14.43 -16.10
CA SER A 421 15.21 -15.06 -14.92
C SER A 421 14.23 -15.28 -13.77
N ARG A 422 13.17 -14.46 -13.68
CA ARG A 422 12.12 -14.48 -12.65
C ARG A 422 10.83 -15.20 -13.09
N ARG A 423 10.92 -16.00 -14.16
CA ARG A 423 9.82 -16.78 -14.75
C ARG A 423 8.63 -15.93 -15.21
N GLY A 424 8.90 -14.70 -15.64
CA GLY A 424 7.93 -13.85 -16.31
C GLY A 424 7.65 -14.32 -17.74
N GLU A 425 6.38 -14.53 -18.06
CA GLU A 425 5.89 -14.87 -19.40
C GLU A 425 5.29 -13.62 -20.05
N MET A 426 5.86 -13.18 -21.19
CA MET A 426 5.36 -12.00 -21.89
C MET A 426 4.05 -12.33 -22.62
N LEU A 427 3.01 -11.53 -22.33
CA LEU A 427 1.69 -11.64 -22.97
C LEU A 427 1.55 -10.70 -24.16
N LYS A 428 1.93 -9.43 -23.99
CA LYS A 428 1.75 -8.37 -24.97
C LYS A 428 2.88 -7.34 -24.89
N MET A 429 3.26 -6.80 -26.02
CA MET A 429 4.13 -5.62 -26.12
C MET A 429 3.50 -4.62 -27.08
N SER A 430 3.32 -3.38 -26.65
CA SER A 430 2.71 -2.31 -27.42
C SER A 430 3.62 -1.09 -27.45
N ASN A 431 3.92 -0.59 -28.63
CA ASN A 431 4.66 0.67 -28.83
C ASN A 431 3.69 1.73 -29.34
N HIS A 432 3.51 2.80 -28.56
CA HIS A 432 2.59 3.89 -28.88
C HIS A 432 3.25 5.03 -29.68
N GLY A 433 4.49 4.85 -30.15
CA GLY A 433 5.20 5.86 -30.95
C GLY A 433 5.72 7.07 -30.15
N SER A 434 5.57 7.04 -28.82
CA SER A 434 6.07 8.09 -27.90
C SER A 434 7.52 7.88 -27.44
N GLY A 435 8.22 6.87 -27.99
CA GLY A 435 9.53 6.41 -27.51
C GLY A 435 9.47 5.57 -26.22
N ARG A 436 8.28 5.21 -25.79
CA ARG A 436 8.02 4.30 -24.67
C ARG A 436 7.31 3.04 -25.16
N VAL A 437 7.58 1.93 -24.48
CA VAL A 437 6.98 0.63 -24.77
C VAL A 437 6.32 0.10 -23.52
N ARG A 438 5.09 -0.35 -23.70
CA ARG A 438 4.33 -1.05 -22.68
C ARG A 438 4.43 -2.55 -22.88
N MET A 439 4.75 -3.28 -21.83
CA MET A 439 4.90 -4.72 -21.81
C MET A 439 4.02 -5.32 -20.69
N ASP A 440 3.23 -6.32 -21.05
CA ASP A 440 2.39 -7.08 -20.11
C ASP A 440 2.99 -8.48 -19.95
N PHE A 441 3.13 -8.94 -18.70
CA PHE A 441 3.65 -10.26 -18.35
C PHE A 441 2.74 -10.97 -17.37
N LYS A 442 2.78 -12.32 -17.38
CA LYS A 442 2.37 -13.15 -16.25
C LYS A 442 3.61 -13.54 -15.46
N ILE A 443 3.56 -13.40 -14.14
CA ILE A 443 4.70 -13.69 -13.27
C ILE A 443 4.21 -14.24 -11.93
N PRO A 444 4.86 -15.30 -11.36
CA PRO A 444 4.59 -15.70 -9.99
C PRO A 444 4.89 -14.56 -9.01
N SER A 445 4.04 -14.34 -7.98
CA SER A 445 4.21 -13.21 -7.03
C SER A 445 5.60 -13.16 -6.39
N ARG A 446 6.24 -14.31 -6.14
CA ARG A 446 7.63 -14.34 -5.63
C ARG A 446 8.66 -13.75 -6.61
N GLY A 447 8.38 -13.76 -7.92
CA GLY A 447 9.23 -13.10 -8.92
C GLY A 447 9.18 -11.58 -8.87
N LEU A 448 8.18 -11.00 -8.18
CA LEU A 448 8.06 -9.56 -7.95
C LEU A 448 8.91 -9.09 -6.77
N ILE A 449 9.28 -9.99 -5.83
CA ILE A 449 10.09 -9.63 -4.67
C ILE A 449 11.41 -8.99 -5.12
N GLY A 450 11.64 -7.73 -4.70
CA GLY A 450 12.80 -6.93 -5.09
C GLY A 450 12.86 -6.51 -6.57
N LEU A 451 11.87 -6.87 -7.40
CA LEU A 451 11.86 -6.52 -8.83
C LEU A 451 11.76 -5.02 -9.04
N ARG A 452 10.92 -4.34 -8.27
CA ARG A 452 10.68 -2.90 -8.43
C ARG A 452 11.95 -2.08 -8.25
N SER A 453 12.68 -2.33 -7.16
CA SER A 453 13.94 -1.63 -6.88
C SER A 453 15.00 -1.93 -7.93
N GLN A 454 15.10 -3.19 -8.36
CA GLN A 454 16.01 -3.58 -9.42
C GLN A 454 15.69 -2.85 -10.72
N LEU A 455 14.46 -2.91 -11.20
CA LEU A 455 14.07 -2.28 -12.47
C LEU A 455 14.20 -0.75 -12.42
N LEU A 456 13.87 -0.10 -11.29
CA LEU A 456 14.08 1.34 -11.14
C LEU A 456 15.57 1.71 -11.23
N THR A 457 16.46 0.89 -10.65
CA THR A 457 17.90 1.08 -10.76
C THR A 457 18.36 0.89 -12.20
N ASP A 458 17.98 -0.20 -12.84
CA ASP A 458 18.38 -0.59 -14.19
C ASP A 458 17.90 0.40 -15.26
N THR A 459 16.71 1.01 -15.03
CA THR A 459 16.09 1.98 -15.93
C THR A 459 16.30 3.44 -15.50
N ARG A 460 17.14 3.70 -14.51
CA ARG A 460 17.43 5.04 -13.98
C ARG A 460 16.17 5.78 -13.48
N GLY A 461 15.25 5.05 -12.86
CA GLY A 461 14.00 5.60 -12.32
C GLY A 461 12.89 5.83 -13.35
N THR A 462 13.08 5.44 -14.62
CA THR A 462 12.12 5.76 -15.69
C THR A 462 11.06 4.69 -15.91
N ALA A 463 11.19 3.48 -15.33
CA ALA A 463 10.20 2.42 -15.43
C ALA A 463 8.98 2.72 -14.56
N LEU A 464 7.79 2.57 -15.14
CA LEU A 464 6.53 2.51 -14.42
C LEU A 464 6.12 1.05 -14.31
N ILE A 465 5.93 0.57 -13.07
CA ILE A 465 5.74 -0.84 -12.78
C ILE A 465 4.46 -1.00 -11.98
N HIS A 466 3.60 -1.90 -12.44
CA HIS A 466 2.35 -2.21 -11.77
C HIS A 466 2.03 -3.69 -11.87
N SER A 467 1.57 -4.32 -10.77
CA SER A 467 1.12 -5.70 -10.76
C SER A 467 -0.30 -5.83 -10.24
N ILE A 468 -1.02 -6.84 -10.73
CA ILE A 468 -2.38 -7.17 -10.33
C ILE A 468 -2.45 -8.68 -10.13
N PHE A 469 -2.99 -9.12 -8.99
CA PHE A 469 -3.26 -10.52 -8.75
C PHE A 469 -4.26 -11.07 -9.79
N GLU A 470 -3.88 -12.15 -10.49
CA GLU A 470 -4.69 -12.77 -11.55
C GLU A 470 -5.25 -14.14 -11.13
N GLY A 471 -4.70 -14.74 -10.07
CA GLY A 471 -5.16 -16.04 -9.59
C GLY A 471 -4.03 -16.92 -9.05
N TRP A 472 -4.17 -18.22 -9.20
CA TRP A 472 -3.24 -19.23 -8.71
C TRP A 472 -2.72 -20.08 -9.87
N THR A 473 -1.44 -20.45 -9.82
CA THR A 473 -0.79 -21.30 -10.82
C THR A 473 -0.01 -22.43 -10.15
N ASP A 474 0.32 -23.47 -10.91
CA ASP A 474 1.16 -24.56 -10.42
C ASP A 474 2.54 -24.01 -10.00
N TYR A 475 3.05 -24.46 -8.85
CA TYR A 475 4.34 -24.00 -8.33
C TYR A 475 5.47 -24.30 -9.30
N ALA A 476 6.15 -23.27 -9.79
CA ALA A 476 7.15 -23.37 -10.86
C ALA A 476 8.56 -23.79 -10.40
N GLY A 477 8.72 -24.37 -9.21
CA GLY A 477 10.02 -24.78 -8.66
C GLY A 477 10.81 -23.64 -8.01
N GLU A 478 12.02 -23.89 -7.55
CA GLU A 478 12.85 -22.89 -6.86
C GLU A 478 13.29 -21.74 -7.79
N MET A 479 13.47 -20.55 -7.21
CA MET A 479 13.93 -19.34 -7.88
C MET A 479 14.99 -18.66 -7.02
N ALA A 480 16.20 -18.49 -7.55
CA ALA A 480 17.27 -17.76 -6.87
C ALA A 480 17.07 -16.26 -7.11
N LEU A 481 16.70 -15.51 -6.06
CA LEU A 481 16.44 -14.07 -6.16
C LEU A 481 17.67 -13.21 -5.91
N ARG A 482 18.62 -13.66 -5.08
CA ARG A 482 19.88 -12.97 -4.80
C ARG A 482 21.08 -13.80 -5.26
N PRO A 483 21.80 -13.36 -6.31
CA PRO A 483 22.98 -14.06 -6.80
C PRO A 483 24.24 -13.78 -5.97
N THR A 484 24.25 -12.72 -5.16
CA THR A 484 25.39 -12.25 -4.37
C THR A 484 25.32 -12.70 -2.92
N GLY A 485 26.47 -12.84 -2.26
CA GLY A 485 26.58 -13.13 -0.82
C GLY A 485 26.56 -11.86 0.03
N ALA A 486 26.67 -12.02 1.33
CA ALA A 486 26.79 -10.96 2.31
C ALA A 486 28.22 -10.83 2.86
N LEU A 487 28.63 -9.61 3.18
CA LEU A 487 29.79 -9.33 4.04
C LEU A 487 29.31 -9.29 5.49
N VAL A 488 29.76 -10.21 6.32
CA VAL A 488 29.26 -10.44 7.68
C VAL A 488 30.34 -10.14 8.70
N ALA A 489 30.04 -9.32 9.71
CA ALA A 489 30.98 -9.01 10.78
C ALA A 489 31.31 -10.25 11.61
N ASP A 490 32.62 -10.50 11.84
CA ASP A 490 33.13 -11.65 12.59
C ASP A 490 33.23 -11.41 14.10
N ARG A 491 33.02 -10.17 14.55
CA ARG A 491 33.12 -9.76 15.96
C ARG A 491 32.39 -8.46 16.26
N SER A 492 32.22 -8.17 17.54
CA SER A 492 31.63 -6.92 18.03
C SER A 492 32.70 -5.84 18.23
N GLY A 493 32.27 -4.57 18.05
CA GLY A 493 33.07 -3.35 18.25
C GLY A 493 32.71 -2.24 17.26
N PRO A 494 33.32 -1.07 17.39
CA PRO A 494 33.13 0.02 16.42
C PRO A 494 33.86 -0.27 15.10
N SER A 495 33.23 0.01 13.98
CA SER A 495 33.84 -0.06 12.66
C SER A 495 34.93 1.00 12.50
N THR A 496 36.03 0.66 11.83
CA THR A 496 37.16 1.57 11.62
C THR A 496 37.31 1.91 10.13
N ALA A 497 37.70 3.13 9.84
CA ALA A 497 37.96 3.56 8.45
C ALA A 497 39.02 2.70 7.76
N PHE A 498 40.01 2.23 8.50
CA PHE A 498 41.08 1.36 7.98
C PHE A 498 40.54 -0.02 7.58
N ALA A 499 39.68 -0.63 8.40
CA ALA A 499 39.08 -1.92 8.07
C ALA A 499 38.14 -1.80 6.86
N LEU A 500 37.26 -0.80 6.86
CA LEU A 500 36.31 -0.57 5.76
C LEU A 500 37.03 -0.32 4.44
N TRP A 501 38.13 0.43 4.44
CA TRP A 501 38.95 0.67 3.26
C TRP A 501 39.49 -0.64 2.64
N ASN A 502 39.90 -1.59 3.45
CA ASN A 502 40.38 -2.90 2.97
C ASN A 502 39.24 -3.81 2.49
N ILE A 503 38.01 -3.58 2.95
CA ILE A 503 36.85 -4.45 2.64
C ILE A 503 36.10 -3.94 1.42
N GLN A 504 36.09 -2.63 1.15
CA GLN A 504 35.36 -2.03 0.01
C GLN A 504 35.76 -2.61 -1.38
N GLU A 505 36.93 -3.22 -1.51
CA GLU A 505 37.35 -3.92 -2.75
C GLU A 505 36.60 -5.26 -2.96
N ARG A 506 35.93 -5.77 -1.93
CA ARG A 506 35.25 -7.08 -1.94
C ARG A 506 33.75 -6.97 -2.19
N GLY A 507 33.21 -5.76 -2.13
CA GLY A 507 31.79 -5.52 -2.30
C GLY A 507 31.36 -4.12 -1.87
N GLU A 508 30.06 -3.88 -1.90
CA GLU A 508 29.44 -2.63 -1.51
C GLU A 508 29.13 -2.61 0.00
N LEU A 509 29.57 -1.58 0.69
CA LEU A 509 29.37 -1.44 2.14
C LEU A 509 28.02 -0.78 2.46
N PHE A 510 27.37 -1.20 3.55
CA PHE A 510 26.13 -0.62 4.08
C PHE A 510 26.36 0.26 5.32
N ILE A 511 27.56 0.27 5.87
CA ILE A 511 27.92 1.01 7.07
C ILE A 511 29.13 1.91 6.83
N GLY A 512 29.15 3.06 7.54
CA GLY A 512 30.29 3.94 7.63
C GLY A 512 31.22 3.62 8.82
N PRO A 513 32.29 4.41 9.03
CA PRO A 513 33.16 4.29 10.20
C PRO A 513 32.46 4.73 11.50
N ALA A 514 32.96 4.24 12.64
CA ALA A 514 32.45 4.51 14.00
C ALA A 514 31.02 4.02 14.27
N ILE A 515 30.56 3.02 13.53
CA ILE A 515 29.28 2.33 13.77
C ILE A 515 29.53 1.08 14.60
N ASP A 516 28.77 0.91 15.68
CA ASP A 516 28.81 -0.29 16.51
C ASP A 516 28.27 -1.49 15.72
N VAL A 517 29.09 -2.52 15.58
CA VAL A 517 28.71 -3.79 14.96
C VAL A 517 28.81 -4.93 15.97
N TYR A 518 28.16 -6.03 15.64
CA TYR A 518 28.25 -7.29 16.42
C TYR A 518 28.49 -8.48 15.49
N GLU A 519 28.99 -9.58 16.04
CA GLU A 519 29.19 -10.83 15.29
C GLU A 519 27.86 -11.27 14.62
N GLY A 520 27.89 -11.52 13.31
CA GLY A 520 26.71 -11.89 12.54
C GLY A 520 25.92 -10.73 11.93
N MET A 521 26.29 -9.47 12.21
CA MET A 521 25.72 -8.30 11.54
C MET A 521 26.22 -8.25 10.09
N ILE A 522 25.32 -8.02 9.13
CA ILE A 522 25.67 -7.84 7.73
C ILE A 522 26.06 -6.39 7.52
N VAL A 523 27.25 -6.17 6.99
CA VAL A 523 27.88 -4.85 6.84
C VAL A 523 28.04 -4.43 5.39
N GLY A 524 27.67 -5.31 4.44
CA GLY A 524 27.75 -5.05 3.01
C GLY A 524 27.31 -6.23 2.16
N GLU A 525 27.23 -5.99 0.85
CA GLU A 525 27.00 -6.99 -0.18
C GLU A 525 28.32 -7.47 -0.74
N ASN A 526 28.52 -8.79 -0.83
CA ASN A 526 29.73 -9.36 -1.41
C ASN A 526 29.61 -9.39 -2.94
N SER A 527 30.66 -9.04 -3.68
CA SER A 527 30.72 -9.19 -5.15
C SER A 527 30.68 -10.65 -5.64
N ARG A 528 30.78 -11.62 -4.72
CA ARG A 528 30.71 -13.06 -5.00
C ARG A 528 29.45 -13.67 -4.41
N GLU A 529 29.05 -14.84 -4.93
CA GLU A 529 27.83 -15.56 -4.49
C GLU A 529 27.87 -16.02 -3.02
N GLN A 530 29.04 -16.18 -2.42
CA GLN A 530 29.19 -16.71 -1.07
C GLN A 530 29.31 -15.60 -0.03
N ASP A 531 28.73 -15.83 1.14
CA ASP A 531 28.94 -14.98 2.30
C ASP A 531 30.40 -14.99 2.73
N MET A 532 30.88 -13.86 3.24
CA MET A 532 32.24 -13.68 3.72
C MET A 532 32.24 -13.04 5.09
N ASP A 533 32.83 -13.73 6.06
CA ASP A 533 33.10 -13.15 7.36
C ASP A 533 34.25 -12.14 7.28
N VAL A 534 34.05 -10.93 7.78
CA VAL A 534 34.97 -9.81 7.68
C VAL A 534 35.17 -9.13 9.02
N ASN A 535 36.39 -8.67 9.28
CA ASN A 535 36.73 -7.90 10.47
C ASN A 535 36.67 -6.40 10.16
N VAL A 536 35.58 -5.75 10.54
CA VAL A 536 35.39 -4.30 10.33
C VAL A 536 35.91 -3.44 11.48
N THR A 537 36.38 -4.06 12.56
CA THR A 537 36.86 -3.35 13.77
C THR A 537 38.39 -3.25 13.84
N LYS A 538 39.10 -3.74 12.80
CA LYS A 538 40.56 -3.79 12.77
C LYS A 538 41.15 -2.38 12.68
N GLU A 539 41.94 -2.01 13.67
CA GLU A 539 42.69 -0.76 13.68
C GLU A 539 44.00 -0.86 12.90
N LYS A 540 44.46 0.27 12.38
CA LYS A 540 45.80 0.37 11.78
C LYS A 540 46.85 0.18 12.90
N LYS A 541 47.69 -0.89 12.84
CA LYS A 541 48.78 -1.06 13.78
C LYS A 541 49.73 0.14 13.65
N GLN A 542 49.95 0.83 14.75
CA GLN A 542 51.01 1.84 14.83
C GLN A 542 52.37 1.12 14.77
N THR A 543 53.09 1.29 13.68
CA THR A 543 54.48 0.85 13.58
C THR A 543 55.39 2.02 13.87
N ASN A 544 56.46 1.84 14.66
CA ASN A 544 57.45 2.89 14.97
C ASN A 544 58.31 3.32 13.77
N MET A 545 58.13 2.70 12.60
CA MET A 545 58.78 3.15 11.36
C MET A 545 57.86 4.05 10.58
N ARG A 546 58.14 5.34 10.53
CA ARG A 546 57.55 6.27 9.59
C ARG A 546 58.15 6.05 8.20
N SER A 547 57.50 5.36 7.32
CA SER A 547 57.76 5.45 5.88
C SER A 547 56.96 6.61 5.32
N SER A 548 57.58 7.46 4.49
CA SER A 548 56.94 8.64 3.86
C SER A 548 55.76 8.35 2.97
N SER A 549 55.50 7.06 2.67
CA SER A 549 54.35 6.57 1.90
C SER A 549 53.15 6.09 2.80
N ALA A 550 53.27 6.19 4.13
CA ALA A 550 52.30 5.64 5.06
C ALA A 550 51.13 6.57 5.44
N ASP A 551 51.17 7.82 4.97
CA ASP A 551 50.16 8.87 5.30
C ASP A 551 49.22 9.17 4.12
N GLU A 552 48.98 8.22 3.20
CA GLU A 552 47.87 8.37 2.24
C GLU A 552 46.55 8.45 2.99
N ALA A 553 45.83 9.56 2.75
CA ALA A 553 44.51 9.74 3.31
C ALA A 553 43.59 8.60 2.87
N ILE A 554 43.02 7.89 3.84
CA ILE A 554 42.04 6.81 3.58
C ILE A 554 40.83 7.43 2.88
N ARG A 555 40.60 7.09 1.63
CA ARG A 555 39.39 7.45 0.89
C ARG A 555 38.43 6.27 0.93
N LEU A 556 37.29 6.45 1.59
CA LEU A 556 36.18 5.51 1.56
C LEU A 556 35.25 5.89 0.42
N ILE A 557 34.79 4.91 -0.33
CA ILE A 557 33.64 5.04 -1.21
C ILE A 557 32.42 5.23 -0.31
N PRO A 558 31.51 6.19 -0.60
CA PRO A 558 30.30 6.34 0.17
C PRO A 558 29.55 5.00 0.29
N HIS A 559 29.20 4.62 1.51
CA HIS A 559 28.42 3.40 1.73
C HIS A 559 26.97 3.63 1.29
N ARG A 560 26.29 2.54 0.95
CA ARG A 560 24.88 2.54 0.57
C ARG A 560 24.02 2.40 1.82
N GLU A 561 23.30 3.45 2.18
CA GLU A 561 22.26 3.35 3.20
C GLU A 561 21.03 2.66 2.61
N LEU A 562 20.60 1.57 3.26
CA LEU A 562 19.42 0.82 2.82
C LEU A 562 18.15 1.39 3.45
N SER A 563 17.14 1.67 2.64
CA SER A 563 15.79 1.88 3.13
C SER A 563 15.23 0.56 3.71
N LEU A 564 14.11 0.64 4.44
CA LEU A 564 13.46 -0.56 4.98
C LEU A 564 13.10 -1.55 3.86
N GLU A 565 12.54 -1.06 2.76
CA GLU A 565 12.16 -1.87 1.61
C GLU A 565 13.38 -2.54 0.99
N GLN A 566 14.45 -1.78 0.73
CA GLN A 566 15.70 -2.32 0.19
C GLN A 566 16.33 -3.36 1.12
N ALA A 567 16.22 -3.16 2.44
CA ALA A 567 16.71 -4.12 3.42
C ALA A 567 15.90 -5.43 3.38
N ILE A 568 14.56 -5.33 3.30
CA ILE A 568 13.66 -6.50 3.18
C ILE A 568 13.91 -7.26 1.88
N GLU A 569 14.10 -6.55 0.77
CA GLU A 569 14.39 -7.13 -0.53
C GLU A 569 15.75 -7.83 -0.58
N PHE A 570 16.74 -7.30 0.12
CA PHE A 570 18.11 -7.82 0.12
C PHE A 570 18.26 -9.13 0.88
N ILE A 571 17.56 -9.34 2.01
CA ILE A 571 17.79 -10.47 2.90
C ILE A 571 17.52 -11.83 2.25
N ALA A 572 18.34 -12.82 2.63
CA ALA A 572 18.15 -14.24 2.30
C ALA A 572 17.33 -14.96 3.41
N ASP A 573 16.99 -16.23 3.16
CA ASP A 573 16.15 -17.03 4.06
C ASP A 573 16.78 -17.25 5.45
N ASP A 574 18.11 -17.17 5.56
CA ASP A 574 18.89 -17.29 6.79
C ASP A 574 19.21 -15.94 7.46
N GLU A 575 18.53 -14.87 7.04
CA GLU A 575 18.78 -13.50 7.48
C GLU A 575 17.54 -12.85 8.08
N PHE A 576 17.76 -11.77 8.84
CA PHE A 576 16.73 -10.89 9.38
C PHE A 576 17.10 -9.42 9.14
N VAL A 577 16.08 -8.58 8.97
CA VAL A 577 16.18 -7.13 9.16
C VAL A 577 15.87 -6.81 10.61
N GLU A 578 16.80 -6.20 11.32
CA GLU A 578 16.60 -5.61 12.63
C GLU A 578 16.11 -4.17 12.45
N VAL A 579 14.91 -3.88 12.92
CA VAL A 579 14.24 -2.59 12.80
C VAL A 579 14.14 -1.96 14.18
N THR A 580 14.72 -0.77 14.33
CA THR A 580 14.64 0.04 15.55
C THR A 580 14.19 1.45 15.20
N PRO A 581 13.72 2.27 16.14
CA PRO A 581 13.32 3.66 15.87
C PRO A 581 14.39 4.50 15.15
N LYS A 582 15.68 4.21 15.40
CA LYS A 582 16.79 4.99 14.85
C LYS A 582 17.59 4.30 13.75
N SER A 583 17.51 2.96 13.64
CA SER A 583 18.40 2.21 12.75
C SER A 583 17.70 1.03 12.10
N ILE A 584 18.12 0.73 10.88
CA ILE A 584 17.79 -0.48 10.15
C ILE A 584 19.11 -1.23 9.96
N ARG A 585 19.18 -2.47 10.44
CA ARG A 585 20.39 -3.31 10.37
C ARG A 585 20.03 -4.66 9.79
N LEU A 586 20.97 -5.28 9.10
CA LEU A 586 20.82 -6.62 8.59
C LEU A 586 21.66 -7.58 9.43
N ARG A 587 21.16 -8.79 9.64
CA ARG A 587 21.91 -9.80 10.41
C ARG A 587 21.60 -11.22 9.95
N LYS A 588 22.52 -12.13 10.24
CA LYS A 588 22.26 -13.56 10.14
C LYS A 588 21.36 -14.05 11.28
N LYS A 589 20.49 -15.04 11.01
CA LYS A 589 19.68 -15.72 12.04
C LYS A 589 20.60 -16.35 13.09
N VAL A 590 21.63 -17.06 12.64
CA VAL A 590 22.69 -17.61 13.50
C VAL A 590 23.87 -16.64 13.50
N LEU A 591 24.10 -15.95 14.64
CA LEU A 591 25.14 -14.94 14.74
C LEU A 591 26.55 -15.50 14.64
N GLN A 592 26.81 -16.62 15.33
CA GLN A 592 28.14 -17.22 15.44
C GLN A 592 28.57 -17.88 14.14
N ALA A 593 29.69 -17.41 13.56
CA ALA A 593 30.22 -17.88 12.29
C ALA A 593 30.44 -19.40 12.22
N ASN A 594 30.90 -19.99 13.31
CA ASN A 594 31.18 -21.44 13.42
C ASN A 594 29.91 -22.31 13.50
N ARG A 595 28.75 -21.73 13.77
CA ARG A 595 27.46 -22.44 13.87
C ARG A 595 26.59 -22.25 12.62
N ARG A 596 26.97 -21.38 11.70
CA ARG A 596 26.23 -21.16 10.46
C ARG A 596 26.42 -22.36 9.53
N PRO A 597 25.32 -22.92 8.95
CA PRO A 597 25.43 -23.95 7.93
C PRO A 597 26.16 -23.38 6.73
N ARG A 598 27.06 -24.17 6.13
CA ARG A 598 27.71 -23.77 4.88
C ARG A 598 26.79 -24.16 3.73
N ARG A 599 26.43 -23.22 2.88
CA ARG A 599 25.48 -23.39 1.75
C ARG A 599 25.75 -24.63 0.88
N TRP A 600 27.01 -25.05 0.74
CA TRP A 600 27.36 -26.28 0.02
C TRP A 600 26.99 -27.58 0.78
N GLN A 601 26.80 -27.55 2.10
CA GLN A 601 26.34 -28.69 2.91
C GLN A 601 24.82 -28.87 2.76
N GLU A 602 24.07 -27.78 2.60
CA GLU A 602 22.62 -27.80 2.37
C GLU A 602 22.30 -28.32 0.97
N ILE A 603 23.06 -27.89 -0.07
CA ILE A 603 22.91 -28.39 -1.44
C ILE A 603 23.18 -29.91 -1.51
N ARG A 604 24.16 -30.43 -0.75
CA ARG A 604 24.40 -31.88 -0.67
C ARG A 604 23.29 -32.62 0.08
N ALA A 605 22.73 -32.03 1.14
CA ALA A 605 21.65 -32.65 1.90
C ALA A 605 20.34 -32.72 1.09
N SER A 606 20.05 -31.70 0.27
CA SER A 606 18.87 -31.67 -0.62
C SER A 606 19.00 -32.59 -1.85
N GLN A 607 20.22 -33.00 -2.23
CA GLN A 607 20.46 -33.97 -3.32
C GLN A 607 20.44 -35.43 -2.84
N THR A 608 20.45 -35.65 -1.53
CA THR A 608 20.44 -37.00 -0.90
C THR A 608 19.12 -37.36 -0.24
N SER A 609 18.17 -36.45 -0.20
CA SER A 609 16.77 -36.66 0.20
C SER A 609 15.84 -36.69 -1.01
#